data_6afdb3637496aea1e17fe0b587b82234
#
_entry.id   6afdb3637496aea1e17fe0b587b82234
#
_cell.length_a   1.000
_cell.length_b   1.000
_cell.length_c   1.000
_cell.angle_alpha   90.00
_cell.angle_beta   90.00
_cell.angle_gamma   90.00
#
_symmetry.space_group_name_H-M   'P 1'
#
loop_
_entity.id
_entity.type
_entity.pdbx_description
1 polymer ?
#
loop_
_entity_poly.entity_id
_entity_poly.type
_entity_poly.pdbx_seq_one_letter_code
_entity_poly.pdbx_strand_id
1 'polypeptide(L)'
;MKKLNVLSLFDGMSCGRIALDRAGLEVGNYFASEIDKHAVAVAKHNYPSTTHIGDVTKVKYYDGKLFNSNGDVVFEGAIDMVIGGSPCQSISNLGNGAGLDGKSGLFFEYLRLLNEVNPEYFLLENVVGSKKAVDRISELVDVQPVLFNSNIVSAQNRSRYYWTNIKFELPSQKNIFLKDILDTNPKDTCELTHSRFQWLTSEKGQICVSKKYAAIDPEKANCLTARSDASWNCNYVTRDGYGITKLTCEEYEKLQTVPVGYTSTARTSERYKMLGNGWTVDVIAHIFKHIKD
;
A
#
# COMPACT_ATOMS: atom_id res chain seq x y z
N MET A 1 22.34 -10.57 12.84
CA MET A 1 21.41 -9.44 12.93
C MET A 1 20.38 -9.66 14.03
N LYS A 2 20.03 -8.62 14.78
CA LYS A 2 18.94 -8.65 15.76
C LYS A 2 17.62 -8.90 15.01
N LYS A 3 16.76 -9.80 15.54
CA LYS A 3 15.41 -9.97 14.97
C LYS A 3 14.53 -8.80 15.39
N LEU A 4 13.86 -8.18 14.43
CA LEU A 4 13.01 -7.03 14.67
C LEU A 4 11.60 -7.43 15.14
N ASN A 5 11.10 -6.79 16.20
CA ASN A 5 9.70 -6.83 16.60
C ASN A 5 9.00 -5.66 15.91
N VAL A 6 8.05 -5.95 15.02
CA VAL A 6 7.43 -4.97 14.12
C VAL A 6 5.94 -4.82 14.45
N LEU A 7 5.50 -3.58 14.62
CA LEU A 7 4.10 -3.19 14.71
C LEU A 7 3.67 -2.56 13.39
N SER A 8 2.81 -3.25 12.64
CA SER A 8 2.25 -2.77 11.37
C SER A 8 0.81 -2.32 11.56
N LEU A 9 0.57 -1.05 11.30
CA LEU A 9 -0.73 -0.38 11.43
C LEU A 9 -1.35 -0.21 10.05
N PHE A 10 -2.64 -0.51 9.91
CA PHE A 10 -3.34 -0.55 8.61
C PHE A 10 -2.65 -1.50 7.65
N ASP A 11 -2.31 -2.68 8.14
CA ASP A 11 -1.39 -3.65 7.52
C ASP A 11 -1.84 -4.14 6.13
N GLY A 12 -3.15 -4.10 5.88
CA GLY A 12 -3.71 -4.60 4.63
C GLY A 12 -3.38 -6.09 4.45
N MET A 13 -2.80 -6.43 3.32
CA MET A 13 -2.36 -7.78 2.98
C MET A 13 -0.89 -8.04 3.34
N SER A 14 -0.33 -7.31 4.30
CA SER A 14 1.06 -7.44 4.82
C SER A 14 2.16 -7.11 3.80
N CYS A 15 1.98 -6.06 2.99
CA CYS A 15 3.04 -5.57 2.09
C CYS A 15 4.33 -5.21 2.84
N GLY A 16 4.20 -4.69 4.08
CA GLY A 16 5.35 -4.38 4.93
C GLY A 16 6.15 -5.62 5.29
N ARG A 17 5.48 -6.75 5.56
CA ARG A 17 6.14 -8.03 5.86
C ARG A 17 6.93 -8.54 4.65
N ILE A 18 6.33 -8.51 3.45
CA ILE A 18 7.02 -8.88 2.21
C ILE A 18 8.26 -7.99 2.00
N ALA A 19 8.13 -6.69 2.29
CA ALA A 19 9.24 -5.74 2.13
C ALA A 19 10.39 -6.00 3.09
N LEU A 20 10.13 -6.37 4.35
CA LEU A 20 11.14 -6.77 5.33
C LEU A 20 11.91 -8.01 4.87
N ASP A 21 11.20 -9.06 4.44
CA ASP A 21 11.82 -10.27 3.92
C ASP A 21 12.69 -9.98 2.68
N ARG A 22 12.20 -9.12 1.77
CA ARG A 22 12.93 -8.71 0.56
C ARG A 22 14.14 -7.83 0.85
N ALA A 23 14.10 -7.07 1.94
CA ALA A 23 15.24 -6.30 2.43
C ALA A 23 16.30 -7.16 3.14
N GLY A 24 15.99 -8.44 3.42
CA GLY A 24 16.87 -9.37 4.12
C GLY A 24 16.89 -9.15 5.66
N LEU A 25 15.86 -8.50 6.20
CA LEU A 25 15.75 -8.24 7.63
C LEU A 25 15.06 -9.43 8.34
N GLU A 26 15.63 -9.89 9.44
CA GLU A 26 15.03 -10.94 10.23
C GLU A 26 13.92 -10.36 11.12
N VAL A 27 12.71 -10.92 11.01
CA VAL A 27 11.56 -10.55 11.83
C VAL A 27 11.38 -11.55 12.96
N GLY A 28 11.40 -11.08 14.20
CA GLY A 28 11.12 -11.86 15.39
C GLY A 28 9.62 -12.02 15.60
N ASN A 29 8.93 -10.93 15.83
CA ASN A 29 7.48 -10.86 15.94
C ASN A 29 6.91 -9.83 14.97
N TYR A 30 5.75 -10.13 14.37
CA TYR A 30 5.04 -9.21 13.50
C TYR A 30 3.60 -9.08 13.97
N PHE A 31 3.24 -7.87 14.43
CA PHE A 31 1.92 -7.54 14.95
C PHE A 31 1.20 -6.69 13.92
N ALA A 32 0.06 -7.18 13.40
CA ALA A 32 -0.70 -6.54 12.33
C ALA A 32 -2.04 -6.03 12.84
N SER A 33 -2.26 -4.71 12.76
CA SER A 33 -3.55 -4.08 12.98
C SER A 33 -4.24 -3.86 11.63
N GLU A 34 -5.31 -4.60 11.39
CA GLU A 34 -6.14 -4.54 10.17
C GLU A 34 -7.56 -5.03 10.51
N ILE A 35 -8.58 -4.40 9.87
CA ILE A 35 -10.00 -4.75 10.08
C ILE A 35 -10.66 -5.37 8.84
N ASP A 36 -10.03 -5.23 7.64
CA ASP A 36 -10.55 -5.88 6.42
C ASP A 36 -10.28 -7.38 6.49
N LYS A 37 -11.34 -8.15 6.73
CA LYS A 37 -11.26 -9.61 6.88
C LYS A 37 -10.65 -10.34 5.68
N HIS A 38 -10.78 -9.79 4.47
CA HIS A 38 -10.23 -10.40 3.25
C HIS A 38 -8.72 -10.17 3.17
N ALA A 39 -8.25 -8.97 3.51
CA ALA A 39 -6.84 -8.67 3.60
C ALA A 39 -6.17 -9.50 4.72
N VAL A 40 -6.79 -9.57 5.90
CA VAL A 40 -6.34 -10.43 7.02
C VAL A 40 -6.26 -11.90 6.61
N ALA A 41 -7.23 -12.42 5.85
CA ALA A 41 -7.21 -13.81 5.40
C ALA A 41 -6.04 -14.11 4.45
N VAL A 42 -5.74 -13.20 3.51
CA VAL A 42 -4.59 -13.30 2.60
C VAL A 42 -3.27 -13.21 3.40
N ALA A 43 -3.17 -12.26 4.34
CA ALA A 43 -2.00 -12.11 5.20
C ALA A 43 -1.74 -13.38 6.03
N LYS A 44 -2.76 -13.94 6.67
CA LYS A 44 -2.66 -15.20 7.45
C LYS A 44 -2.25 -16.39 6.61
N HIS A 45 -2.73 -16.47 5.37
CA HIS A 45 -2.37 -17.56 4.46
C HIS A 45 -0.88 -17.54 4.13
N ASN A 46 -0.34 -16.37 3.83
CA ASN A 46 1.05 -16.22 3.42
C ASN A 46 2.02 -16.13 4.63
N TYR A 47 1.57 -15.56 5.75
CA TYR A 47 2.36 -15.37 6.98
C TYR A 47 1.58 -15.85 8.21
N PRO A 48 1.46 -17.18 8.42
CA PRO A 48 0.68 -17.73 9.53
C PRO A 48 1.23 -17.39 10.91
N SER A 49 2.49 -16.97 11.01
CA SER A 49 3.11 -16.51 12.26
C SER A 49 2.77 -15.08 12.65
N THR A 50 2.05 -14.31 11.79
CA THR A 50 1.62 -12.96 12.11
C THR A 50 0.58 -12.94 13.22
N THR A 51 0.80 -12.12 14.26
CA THR A 51 -0.17 -11.88 15.32
C THR A 51 -1.10 -10.72 14.89
N HIS A 52 -2.35 -11.05 14.55
CA HIS A 52 -3.36 -10.04 14.22
C HIS A 52 -3.97 -9.46 15.49
N ILE A 53 -3.86 -8.13 15.66
CA ILE A 53 -4.24 -7.42 16.88
C ILE A 53 -5.51 -6.58 16.75
N GLY A 54 -6.15 -6.59 15.57
CA GLY A 54 -7.48 -6.02 15.32
C GLY A 54 -7.48 -4.51 15.06
N ASP A 55 -8.47 -3.81 15.60
CA ASP A 55 -8.74 -2.40 15.35
C ASP A 55 -7.72 -1.49 16.04
N VAL A 56 -7.02 -0.68 15.25
CA VAL A 56 -5.97 0.25 15.69
C VAL A 56 -6.45 1.24 16.77
N THR A 57 -7.72 1.62 16.76
CA THR A 57 -8.30 2.56 17.73
C THR A 57 -8.37 1.98 19.15
N LYS A 58 -8.24 0.67 19.28
CA LYS A 58 -8.31 -0.06 20.56
C LYS A 58 -6.96 -0.66 20.97
N VAL A 59 -6.02 -0.77 20.05
CA VAL A 59 -4.65 -1.24 20.31
C VAL A 59 -3.94 -0.24 21.22
N LYS A 60 -3.15 -0.73 22.17
CA LYS A 60 -2.36 0.09 23.10
C LYS A 60 -0.99 -0.50 23.32
N TYR A 61 -0.01 0.35 23.60
CA TYR A 61 1.29 -0.07 24.07
C TYR A 61 1.70 0.79 25.26
N TYR A 62 1.87 0.18 26.41
CA TYR A 62 2.38 0.86 27.60
C TYR A 62 3.07 -0.13 28.53
N ASP A 63 4.01 0.36 29.32
CA ASP A 63 4.79 -0.45 30.28
C ASP A 63 5.44 -1.69 29.63
N GLY A 64 5.94 -1.52 28.37
CA GLY A 64 6.56 -2.62 27.61
C GLY A 64 5.61 -3.70 27.14
N LYS A 65 4.28 -3.50 27.19
CA LYS A 65 3.26 -4.49 26.82
C LYS A 65 2.40 -3.99 25.68
N LEU A 66 2.21 -4.85 24.67
CA LEU A 66 1.29 -4.63 23.56
C LEU A 66 -0.05 -5.31 23.85
N PHE A 67 -1.12 -4.54 23.78
CA PHE A 67 -2.50 -4.99 23.98
C PHE A 67 -3.23 -5.01 22.62
N ASN A 68 -3.93 -6.11 22.34
CA ASN A 68 -4.80 -6.22 21.16
C ASN A 68 -6.09 -5.41 21.34
N SER A 69 -6.94 -5.40 20.31
CA SER A 69 -8.22 -4.68 20.33
C SER A 69 -9.25 -5.21 21.34
N ASN A 70 -9.03 -6.37 21.93
CA ASN A 70 -9.87 -6.95 22.99
C ASN A 70 -9.35 -6.59 24.38
N GLY A 71 -8.14 -6.03 24.49
CA GLY A 71 -7.49 -5.70 25.76
C GLY A 71 -6.58 -6.81 26.30
N ASP A 72 -6.32 -7.88 25.54
CA ASP A 72 -5.42 -8.94 25.95
C ASP A 72 -3.97 -8.52 25.69
N VAL A 73 -3.06 -8.86 26.59
CA VAL A 73 -1.61 -8.73 26.37
C VAL A 73 -1.18 -9.78 25.34
N VAL A 74 -0.65 -9.35 24.22
CA VAL A 74 -0.17 -10.23 23.14
C VAL A 74 1.34 -10.26 23.01
N PHE A 75 2.03 -9.32 23.66
CA PHE A 75 3.48 -9.28 23.69
C PHE A 75 3.99 -8.47 24.90
N GLU A 76 5.10 -8.89 25.47
CA GLU A 76 5.87 -8.15 26.48
C GLU A 76 7.30 -8.00 25.96
N GLY A 77 7.76 -6.77 25.79
CA GLY A 77 9.08 -6.44 25.26
C GLY A 77 9.06 -5.21 24.37
N ALA A 78 10.22 -4.80 23.90
CA ALA A 78 10.37 -3.65 23.01
C ALA A 78 9.88 -3.96 21.60
N ILE A 79 9.17 -3.02 21.00
CA ILE A 79 8.86 -2.97 19.56
C ILE A 79 9.95 -2.13 18.90
N ASP A 80 10.66 -2.72 17.94
CA ASP A 80 11.80 -2.07 17.28
C ASP A 80 11.37 -1.17 16.13
N MET A 81 10.22 -1.46 15.49
CA MET A 81 9.76 -0.77 14.31
C MET A 81 8.24 -0.59 14.28
N VAL A 82 7.79 0.62 13.95
CA VAL A 82 6.38 0.94 13.67
C VAL A 82 6.24 1.34 12.21
N ILE A 83 5.39 0.64 11.45
CA ILE A 83 5.11 0.93 10.05
C ILE A 83 3.61 1.09 9.82
N GLY A 84 3.22 1.90 8.82
CA GLY A 84 1.81 2.04 8.48
C GLY A 84 1.53 3.04 7.37
N GLY A 85 0.32 2.92 6.79
CA GLY A 85 -0.22 3.86 5.83
C GLY A 85 -1.65 4.21 6.21
N SER A 86 -1.87 5.31 6.91
CA SER A 86 -3.22 5.69 7.33
C SER A 86 -4.10 6.04 6.12
N PRO A 87 -5.42 5.71 6.15
CA PRO A 87 -6.33 6.03 5.05
C PRO A 87 -6.31 7.52 4.67
N CYS A 88 -6.25 7.82 3.35
CA CYS A 88 -6.07 9.18 2.81
C CYS A 88 -7.23 10.15 3.13
N GLN A 89 -8.41 9.64 3.48
CA GLN A 89 -9.55 10.47 3.91
C GLN A 89 -9.24 11.29 5.16
N SER A 90 -8.31 10.83 5.98
CA SER A 90 -7.83 11.54 7.16
C SER A 90 -7.00 12.79 6.81
N ILE A 91 -6.29 12.79 5.68
CA ILE A 91 -5.37 13.86 5.28
C ILE A 91 -6.07 14.98 4.53
N SER A 92 -7.05 14.67 3.67
CA SER A 92 -7.83 15.68 2.97
C SER A 92 -8.58 16.62 3.95
N ASN A 93 -9.02 16.10 5.08
CA ASN A 93 -9.71 16.87 6.11
C ASN A 93 -8.75 17.74 6.97
N LEU A 94 -7.48 17.36 7.14
CA LEU A 94 -6.45 18.19 7.76
C LEU A 94 -6.20 19.48 6.97
N GLY A 95 -6.32 19.42 5.62
CA GLY A 95 -6.12 20.56 4.72
C GLY A 95 -7.23 21.62 4.75
N ASN A 96 -8.47 21.25 5.10
CA ASN A 96 -9.64 22.13 5.01
C ASN A 96 -10.00 22.87 6.31
N GLY A 97 -9.17 22.78 7.37
CA GLY A 97 -9.44 23.47 8.64
C GLY A 97 -10.66 22.92 9.41
N ALA A 98 -11.34 21.92 8.91
CA ALA A 98 -12.38 21.18 9.61
C ALA A 98 -11.71 20.29 10.66
N GLY A 99 -11.42 20.91 11.75
CA GLY A 99 -10.90 20.49 13.03
C GLY A 99 -10.59 19.02 13.29
N LEU A 100 -9.81 18.82 14.27
CA LEU A 100 -9.42 17.61 14.99
C LEU A 100 -10.61 16.67 15.38
N ASP A 101 -11.85 17.05 15.12
CA ASP A 101 -13.08 16.41 15.63
C ASP A 101 -13.80 15.48 14.64
N GLY A 102 -13.26 15.22 13.45
CA GLY A 102 -13.88 14.35 12.46
C GLY A 102 -13.06 13.09 12.17
N LYS A 103 -13.53 12.21 11.31
CA LYS A 103 -12.92 10.94 10.82
C LYS A 103 -11.42 10.99 10.42
N SER A 104 -10.73 12.09 10.69
CA SER A 104 -9.29 12.32 10.69
C SER A 104 -8.54 11.47 11.75
N GLY A 105 -9.26 10.76 12.60
CA GLY A 105 -8.74 10.06 13.75
C GLY A 105 -7.68 9.00 13.45
N LEU A 106 -7.71 8.37 12.27
CA LEU A 106 -6.84 7.22 12.02
C LEU A 106 -5.35 7.58 11.87
N PHE A 107 -5.01 8.76 11.33
CA PHE A 107 -3.64 9.24 11.37
C PHE A 107 -3.17 9.49 12.82
N PHE A 108 -4.04 10.04 13.66
CA PHE A 108 -3.69 10.27 15.07
C PHE A 108 -3.56 8.97 15.87
N GLU A 109 -4.21 7.88 15.44
CA GLU A 109 -3.97 6.57 16.02
C GLU A 109 -2.57 6.03 15.67
N TYR A 110 -2.11 6.27 14.42
CA TYR A 110 -0.72 5.98 14.06
C TYR A 110 0.24 6.79 14.94
N LEU A 111 0.03 8.10 15.04
CA LEU A 111 0.85 9.01 15.83
C LEU A 111 0.85 8.64 17.34
N ARG A 112 -0.32 8.29 17.88
CA ARG A 112 -0.45 7.84 19.28
C ARG A 112 0.39 6.60 19.53
N LEU A 113 0.26 5.57 18.69
CA LEU A 113 1.02 4.32 18.84
C LEU A 113 2.52 4.53 18.55
N LEU A 114 2.89 5.41 17.62
CA LEU A 114 4.27 5.80 17.40
C LEU A 114 4.90 6.39 18.67
N ASN A 115 4.17 7.28 19.36
CA ASN A 115 4.63 7.91 20.61
C ASN A 115 4.60 6.94 21.80
N GLU A 116 3.60 6.05 21.89
CA GLU A 116 3.52 5.02 22.95
C GLU A 116 4.68 4.02 22.85
N VAL A 117 5.01 3.60 21.62
CA VAL A 117 6.06 2.62 21.34
C VAL A 117 7.45 3.25 21.39
N ASN A 118 7.61 4.46 20.88
CA ASN A 118 8.90 5.16 20.69
C ASN A 118 9.97 4.23 20.07
N PRO A 119 9.73 3.68 18.85
CA PRO A 119 10.56 2.65 18.24
C PRO A 119 11.89 3.20 17.72
N GLU A 120 12.85 2.31 17.50
CA GLU A 120 14.12 2.64 16.84
C GLU A 120 13.89 3.09 15.39
N TYR A 121 12.98 2.44 14.66
CA TYR A 121 12.63 2.75 13.27
C TYR A 121 11.14 2.99 13.10
N PHE A 122 10.78 3.92 12.22
CA PHE A 122 9.39 4.06 11.78
C PHE A 122 9.27 4.36 10.30
N LEU A 123 8.14 4.02 9.72
CA LEU A 123 7.73 4.38 8.37
C LEU A 123 6.24 4.71 8.35
N LEU A 124 5.90 5.93 7.94
CA LEU A 124 4.55 6.34 7.58
C LEU A 124 4.49 6.60 6.09
N GLU A 125 3.55 5.94 5.40
CA GLU A 125 3.26 6.20 3.98
C GLU A 125 1.94 6.94 3.83
N ASN A 126 1.88 7.88 2.88
CA ASN A 126 0.59 8.42 2.45
C ASN A 126 0.60 8.99 1.03
N VAL A 127 -0.63 9.23 0.51
CA VAL A 127 -0.83 9.85 -0.80
C VAL A 127 -0.26 11.26 -0.84
N VAL A 128 -0.01 11.75 -2.06
CA VAL A 128 0.34 13.16 -2.28
C VAL A 128 -0.90 14.02 -1.99
N GLY A 129 -0.87 14.69 -0.85
CA GLY A 129 -1.94 15.57 -0.37
C GLY A 129 -1.64 17.05 -0.59
N SER A 130 -2.43 17.94 0.03
CA SER A 130 -2.15 19.37 0.05
C SER A 130 -0.85 19.66 0.83
N LYS A 131 -0.13 20.73 0.42
CA LYS A 131 1.06 21.17 1.13
C LYS A 131 0.82 21.34 2.63
N LYS A 132 -0.32 21.97 3.00
CA LYS A 132 -0.71 22.18 4.40
C LYS A 132 -0.82 20.87 5.19
N ALA A 133 -1.38 19.81 4.57
CA ALA A 133 -1.48 18.50 5.23
C ALA A 133 -0.11 17.84 5.38
N VAL A 134 0.73 17.93 4.37
CA VAL A 134 2.11 17.41 4.40
C VAL A 134 2.93 18.12 5.47
N ASP A 135 2.90 19.45 5.52
CA ASP A 135 3.61 20.25 6.52
C ASP A 135 3.15 19.88 7.93
N ARG A 136 1.84 19.72 8.14
CA ARG A 136 1.28 19.35 9.45
C ARG A 136 1.69 17.95 9.90
N ILE A 137 1.70 16.97 9.02
CA ILE A 137 2.20 15.63 9.34
C ILE A 137 3.69 15.72 9.71
N SER A 138 4.48 16.44 8.90
CA SER A 138 5.93 16.59 9.13
C SER A 138 6.25 17.22 10.49
N GLU A 139 5.47 18.24 10.91
CA GLU A 139 5.57 18.82 12.26
C GLU A 139 5.28 17.79 13.36
N LEU A 140 4.25 16.96 13.18
CA LEU A 140 3.78 16.01 14.19
C LEU A 140 4.70 14.80 14.36
N VAL A 141 5.35 14.35 13.29
CA VAL A 141 6.29 13.21 13.32
C VAL A 141 7.76 13.66 13.36
N ASP A 142 8.00 14.98 13.38
CA ASP A 142 9.33 15.63 13.41
C ASP A 142 10.31 15.14 12.32
N VAL A 143 9.77 14.86 11.12
CA VAL A 143 10.56 14.40 9.96
C VAL A 143 9.95 14.93 8.67
N GLN A 144 10.81 15.38 7.74
CA GLN A 144 10.37 15.78 6.39
C GLN A 144 10.18 14.53 5.51
N PRO A 145 9.12 14.49 4.68
CA PRO A 145 8.85 13.34 3.85
C PRO A 145 9.75 13.29 2.61
N VAL A 146 10.03 12.09 2.16
CA VAL A 146 10.60 11.84 0.83
C VAL A 146 9.46 11.51 -0.13
N LEU A 147 9.38 12.23 -1.25
CA LEU A 147 8.48 11.89 -2.35
C LEU A 147 9.13 10.78 -3.19
N PHE A 148 8.47 9.62 -3.27
CA PHE A 148 8.94 8.50 -4.08
C PHE A 148 7.85 8.07 -5.07
N ASN A 149 8.15 8.09 -6.37
CA ASN A 149 7.27 7.53 -7.38
C ASN A 149 7.69 6.08 -7.67
N SER A 150 6.77 5.14 -7.54
CA SER A 150 7.01 3.71 -7.80
C SER A 150 7.52 3.43 -9.23
N ASN A 151 7.34 4.36 -10.18
CA ASN A 151 7.80 4.17 -11.55
C ASN A 151 9.32 3.97 -11.69
N ILE A 152 10.07 4.32 -10.65
CA ILE A 152 11.51 4.06 -10.58
C ILE A 152 11.78 2.56 -10.47
N VAL A 153 10.95 1.80 -9.76
CA VAL A 153 11.16 0.38 -9.44
C VAL A 153 10.08 -0.55 -9.99
N SER A 154 9.00 -0.01 -10.59
CA SER A 154 7.84 -0.73 -11.08
C SER A 154 7.34 -0.16 -12.40
N ALA A 155 6.43 -0.88 -13.07
CA ALA A 155 5.72 -0.42 -14.27
C ALA A 155 4.52 0.49 -13.94
N GLN A 156 4.45 1.12 -12.77
CA GLN A 156 3.32 1.93 -12.30
C GLN A 156 3.75 3.34 -11.89
N ASN A 157 2.99 4.35 -12.30
CA ASN A 157 3.09 5.70 -11.78
C ASN A 157 2.30 5.82 -10.47
N ARG A 158 2.98 5.75 -9.33
CA ARG A 158 2.38 5.86 -8.00
C ARG A 158 3.25 6.69 -7.10
N SER A 159 2.99 7.99 -7.03
CA SER A 159 3.70 8.91 -6.15
C SER A 159 3.13 8.86 -4.74
N ARG A 160 4.00 8.72 -3.74
CA ARG A 160 3.67 8.69 -2.32
C ARG A 160 4.70 9.47 -1.52
N TYR A 161 4.26 10.02 -0.40
CA TYR A 161 5.14 10.55 0.62
C TYR A 161 5.45 9.49 1.66
N TYR A 162 6.73 9.47 2.07
CA TYR A 162 7.25 8.57 3.10
C TYR A 162 7.92 9.40 4.19
N TRP A 163 7.37 9.39 5.40
CA TRP A 163 7.98 9.94 6.60
C TRP A 163 8.66 8.82 7.34
N THR A 164 9.96 8.92 7.55
CA THR A 164 10.75 7.88 8.21
C THR A 164 12.05 8.48 8.76
N ASN A 165 12.56 7.92 9.84
CA ASN A 165 13.90 8.23 10.36
C ASN A 165 15.01 7.38 9.70
N ILE A 166 14.65 6.45 8.82
CA ILE A 166 15.60 5.67 8.01
C ILE A 166 16.14 6.58 6.90
N LYS A 167 17.45 6.85 6.91
CA LYS A 167 18.09 7.66 5.87
C LYS A 167 18.35 6.83 4.63
N PHE A 168 17.76 7.20 3.49
CA PHE A 168 17.93 6.53 2.21
C PHE A 168 18.00 7.55 1.06
N GLU A 169 18.58 7.13 -0.05
CA GLU A 169 18.55 7.85 -1.32
C GLU A 169 17.63 7.12 -2.30
N LEU A 170 17.05 7.83 -3.27
CA LEU A 170 16.24 7.20 -4.30
C LEU A 170 17.11 6.27 -5.16
N PRO A 171 16.62 5.08 -5.52
CA PRO A 171 17.38 4.15 -6.36
C PRO A 171 17.46 4.66 -7.80
N SER A 172 18.40 4.10 -8.55
CA SER A 172 18.45 4.31 -10.00
C SER A 172 17.20 3.73 -10.70
N GLN A 173 16.80 4.38 -11.80
CA GLN A 173 15.65 3.99 -12.61
C GLN A 173 15.81 2.58 -13.18
N LYS A 174 14.87 1.66 -12.90
CA LYS A 174 14.91 0.27 -13.42
C LYS A 174 14.34 0.10 -14.82
N ASN A 175 13.67 1.12 -15.40
CA ASN A 175 13.07 1.11 -16.75
C ASN A 175 12.15 -0.10 -17.02
N ILE A 176 11.34 -0.48 -16.03
CA ILE A 176 10.33 -1.54 -16.17
C ILE A 176 9.07 -0.92 -16.77
N PHE A 177 8.61 -1.38 -17.94
CA PHE A 177 7.44 -0.85 -18.65
C PHE A 177 6.22 -1.76 -18.45
N LEU A 178 5.02 -1.24 -18.72
CA LEU A 178 3.80 -2.03 -18.57
C LEU A 178 3.83 -3.29 -19.45
N LYS A 179 4.30 -3.17 -20.68
CA LYS A 179 4.43 -4.29 -21.62
C LYS A 179 5.30 -5.44 -21.08
N ASP A 180 6.29 -5.13 -20.22
CA ASP A 180 7.26 -6.12 -19.72
C ASP A 180 6.65 -7.03 -18.63
N ILE A 181 5.51 -6.62 -18.07
CA ILE A 181 4.84 -7.35 -16.97
C ILE A 181 3.55 -8.04 -17.43
N LEU A 182 3.10 -7.83 -18.68
CA LEU A 182 1.87 -8.40 -19.19
C LEU A 182 2.01 -9.93 -19.37
N ASP A 183 0.94 -10.63 -19.03
CA ASP A 183 0.84 -12.06 -19.31
C ASP A 183 0.47 -12.28 -20.78
N THR A 184 1.22 -13.15 -21.46
CA THR A 184 0.96 -13.50 -22.86
C THR A 184 -0.30 -14.34 -23.03
N ASN A 185 -0.69 -15.09 -22.00
CA ASN A 185 -1.90 -15.91 -21.97
C ASN A 185 -2.59 -15.73 -20.61
N PRO A 186 -3.34 -14.64 -20.41
CA PRO A 186 -3.98 -14.36 -19.14
C PRO A 186 -5.01 -15.44 -18.80
N LYS A 187 -4.93 -16.03 -17.60
CA LYS A 187 -5.82 -17.11 -17.14
C LYS A 187 -7.24 -16.62 -16.86
N ASP A 188 -7.39 -15.34 -16.44
CA ASP A 188 -8.67 -14.74 -16.15
C ASP A 188 -9.18 -13.99 -17.38
N THR A 189 -10.48 -14.11 -17.65
CA THR A 189 -11.12 -13.33 -18.71
C THR A 189 -11.14 -11.85 -18.30
N CYS A 190 -10.17 -11.11 -18.82
CA CYS A 190 -10.06 -9.66 -18.64
C CYS A 190 -10.84 -8.91 -19.71
N GLU A 191 -11.68 -9.63 -20.48
CA GLU A 191 -12.50 -9.06 -21.54
C GLU A 191 -13.39 -7.95 -21.01
N LEU A 192 -13.55 -6.92 -21.82
CA LEU A 192 -14.46 -5.84 -21.48
C LEU A 192 -15.89 -6.29 -21.70
N THR A 193 -16.78 -5.96 -20.75
CA THR A 193 -18.20 -6.04 -21.02
C THR A 193 -18.55 -5.12 -22.20
N HIS A 194 -19.60 -5.48 -22.95
CA HIS A 194 -20.07 -4.68 -24.08
C HIS A 194 -20.26 -3.19 -23.72
N SER A 195 -20.88 -2.94 -22.56
CA SER A 195 -21.11 -1.55 -22.08
C SER A 195 -19.80 -0.81 -21.79
N ARG A 196 -18.77 -1.49 -21.25
CA ARG A 196 -17.47 -0.87 -20.97
C ARG A 196 -16.72 -0.58 -22.26
N PHE A 197 -16.77 -1.49 -23.23
CA PHE A 197 -16.18 -1.29 -24.55
C PHE A 197 -16.85 -0.10 -25.28
N GLN A 198 -18.18 -0.05 -25.30
CA GLN A 198 -18.94 1.08 -25.87
C GLN A 198 -18.56 2.41 -25.19
N TRP A 199 -18.46 2.41 -23.86
CA TRP A 199 -18.04 3.63 -23.16
C TRP A 199 -16.61 4.04 -23.55
N LEU A 200 -15.67 3.08 -23.56
CA LEU A 200 -14.26 3.38 -23.88
C LEU A 200 -14.09 3.96 -25.28
N THR A 201 -14.90 3.49 -26.24
CA THR A 201 -14.90 3.97 -27.64
C THR A 201 -15.78 5.19 -27.88
N SER A 202 -16.60 5.62 -26.90
CA SER A 202 -17.43 6.82 -26.96
C SER A 202 -16.58 8.08 -26.86
N GLU A 203 -17.13 9.23 -27.29
CA GLU A 203 -16.50 10.54 -27.16
C GLU A 203 -16.10 10.83 -25.69
N LYS A 204 -16.99 10.54 -24.74
CA LYS A 204 -16.73 10.70 -23.30
C LYS A 204 -15.56 9.85 -22.81
N GLY A 205 -15.48 8.59 -23.23
CA GLY A 205 -14.39 7.69 -22.91
C GLY A 205 -13.06 8.19 -23.49
N GLN A 206 -13.07 8.61 -24.75
CA GLN A 206 -11.89 9.15 -25.39
C GLN A 206 -11.38 10.46 -24.73
N ILE A 207 -12.29 11.31 -24.23
CA ILE A 207 -11.92 12.47 -23.39
C ILE A 207 -11.25 12.00 -22.09
N CYS A 208 -11.74 10.95 -21.45
CA CYS A 208 -11.10 10.41 -20.25
C CYS A 208 -9.70 9.85 -20.55
N VAL A 209 -9.51 9.20 -21.69
CA VAL A 209 -8.20 8.72 -22.14
C VAL A 209 -7.25 9.90 -22.42
N SER A 210 -7.69 10.91 -23.15
CA SER A 210 -6.88 12.10 -23.45
C SER A 210 -6.45 12.88 -22.21
N LYS A 211 -7.30 12.91 -21.18
CA LYS A 211 -7.01 13.50 -19.86
C LYS A 211 -6.23 12.56 -18.92
N LYS A 212 -5.85 11.37 -19.38
CA LYS A 212 -5.13 10.35 -18.60
C LYS A 212 -5.88 9.83 -17.35
N TYR A 213 -7.21 9.99 -17.30
CA TYR A 213 -8.03 9.34 -16.27
C TYR A 213 -8.18 7.84 -16.53
N ALA A 214 -8.34 7.44 -17.80
CA ALA A 214 -8.15 6.08 -18.28
C ALA A 214 -6.90 6.02 -19.17
N ALA A 215 -6.30 4.86 -19.32
CA ALA A 215 -5.15 4.68 -20.19
C ALA A 215 -5.29 3.40 -21.01
N ILE A 216 -4.97 3.47 -22.32
CA ILE A 216 -4.88 2.32 -23.22
C ILE A 216 -3.42 2.20 -23.62
N ASP A 217 -2.83 1.04 -23.41
CA ASP A 217 -1.42 0.71 -23.70
C ASP A 217 -0.42 1.79 -23.20
N PRO A 218 -0.54 2.28 -21.96
CA PRO A 218 0.41 3.26 -21.48
C PRO A 218 1.79 2.63 -21.27
N GLU A 219 2.84 3.41 -21.45
CA GLU A 219 4.21 2.99 -21.15
C GLU A 219 4.38 2.53 -19.70
N LYS A 220 3.77 3.27 -18.76
CA LYS A 220 3.64 2.97 -17.35
C LYS A 220 2.16 3.04 -16.96
N ALA A 221 1.68 2.07 -16.20
CA ALA A 221 0.31 2.07 -15.71
C ALA A 221 0.01 3.33 -14.85
N ASN A 222 -1.20 3.84 -14.94
CA ASN A 222 -1.72 4.79 -13.96
C ASN A 222 -1.80 4.15 -12.58
N CYS A 223 -1.77 4.97 -11.54
CA CYS A 223 -1.85 4.53 -10.15
C CYS A 223 -3.05 3.60 -9.90
N LEU A 224 -2.78 2.42 -9.37
CA LEU A 224 -3.84 1.52 -8.92
C LEU A 224 -4.56 2.11 -7.71
N THR A 225 -5.88 1.94 -7.68
CA THR A 225 -6.74 2.35 -6.57
C THR A 225 -7.64 1.19 -6.15
N ALA A 226 -8.20 1.24 -4.95
CA ALA A 226 -9.17 0.24 -4.47
C ALA A 226 -10.39 0.06 -5.38
N ARG A 227 -10.67 1.03 -6.24
CA ARG A 227 -11.84 1.04 -7.16
C ARG A 227 -11.46 0.80 -8.61
N SER A 228 -10.19 0.50 -8.93
CA SER A 228 -9.73 0.37 -10.31
C SER A 228 -10.47 -0.69 -11.10
N ASP A 229 -10.92 -1.79 -10.47
CA ASP A 229 -11.75 -2.79 -11.14
C ASP A 229 -13.18 -2.30 -11.42
N ALA A 230 -13.80 -1.65 -10.44
CA ALA A 230 -15.17 -1.14 -10.57
C ALA A 230 -15.23 0.15 -11.41
N SER A 231 -14.17 0.95 -11.44
CA SER A 231 -14.07 2.17 -12.22
C SER A 231 -13.82 1.87 -13.69
N TRP A 232 -14.41 2.67 -14.58
CA TRP A 232 -14.08 2.64 -16.01
C TRP A 232 -12.81 3.45 -16.30
N ASN A 233 -12.43 4.35 -15.42
CA ASN A 233 -11.16 5.06 -15.46
C ASN A 233 -10.04 4.17 -14.85
N CYS A 234 -9.53 3.24 -15.65
CA CYS A 234 -8.47 2.31 -15.24
C CYS A 234 -7.45 2.12 -16.37
N ASN A 235 -6.54 1.18 -16.20
CA ASN A 235 -5.57 0.79 -17.22
C ASN A 235 -6.18 -0.31 -18.11
N TYR A 236 -6.04 -0.12 -19.40
CA TYR A 236 -6.42 -1.07 -20.45
C TYR A 236 -5.20 -1.43 -21.28
N VAL A 237 -5.19 -2.62 -21.82
CA VAL A 237 -4.13 -3.11 -22.71
C VAL A 237 -4.73 -3.85 -23.89
N THR A 238 -4.14 -3.68 -25.06
CA THR A 238 -4.48 -4.43 -26.25
C THR A 238 -3.71 -5.74 -26.25
N ARG A 239 -4.40 -6.86 -26.47
CA ARG A 239 -3.81 -8.20 -26.50
C ARG A 239 -4.16 -8.92 -27.79
N ASP A 240 -3.18 -9.60 -28.35
CA ASP A 240 -3.37 -10.43 -29.54
C ASP A 240 -4.43 -11.51 -29.25
N GLY A 241 -5.42 -11.61 -30.11
CA GLY A 241 -6.54 -12.55 -29.96
C GLY A 241 -7.65 -12.17 -28.99
N TYR A 242 -7.44 -11.14 -28.12
CA TYR A 242 -8.41 -10.72 -27.09
C TYR A 242 -8.93 -9.30 -27.31
N GLY A 243 -8.25 -8.48 -28.12
CA GLY A 243 -8.56 -7.06 -28.24
C GLY A 243 -8.19 -6.25 -26.99
N ILE A 244 -8.96 -5.21 -26.69
CA ILE A 244 -8.72 -4.37 -25.51
C ILE A 244 -9.27 -5.07 -24.25
N THR A 245 -8.41 -5.24 -23.25
CA THR A 245 -8.73 -5.92 -21.98
C THR A 245 -8.36 -5.06 -20.79
N LYS A 246 -8.84 -5.42 -19.61
CA LYS A 246 -8.30 -4.92 -18.32
C LYS A 246 -7.00 -5.67 -17.99
N LEU A 247 -6.27 -5.16 -17.02
CA LEU A 247 -5.17 -5.90 -16.39
C LEU A 247 -5.71 -7.01 -15.49
N THR A 248 -5.00 -8.15 -15.42
CA THR A 248 -5.32 -9.26 -14.52
C THR A 248 -4.94 -8.95 -13.06
N CYS A 249 -5.38 -9.78 -12.12
CA CYS A 249 -4.95 -9.67 -10.72
C CYS A 249 -3.44 -9.92 -10.59
N GLU A 250 -2.90 -10.87 -11.35
CA GLU A 250 -1.48 -11.19 -11.39
C GLU A 250 -0.64 -10.02 -11.91
N GLU A 251 -1.14 -9.30 -12.91
CA GLU A 251 -0.49 -8.08 -13.40
C GLU A 251 -0.56 -6.94 -12.38
N TYR A 252 -1.65 -6.85 -11.59
CA TYR A 252 -1.72 -5.94 -10.45
C TYR A 252 -0.70 -6.30 -9.36
N GLU A 253 -0.51 -7.60 -9.07
CA GLU A 253 0.53 -8.09 -8.18
C GLU A 253 1.92 -7.66 -8.66
N LYS A 254 2.21 -7.82 -9.97
CA LYS A 254 3.47 -7.38 -10.57
C LYS A 254 3.64 -5.86 -10.51
N LEU A 255 2.58 -5.06 -10.74
CA LEU A 255 2.62 -3.60 -10.61
C LEU A 255 2.93 -3.15 -9.18
N GLN A 256 2.40 -3.85 -8.18
CA GLN A 256 2.72 -3.60 -6.77
C GLN A 256 3.98 -4.34 -6.30
N THR A 257 4.66 -5.03 -7.21
CA THR A 257 5.84 -5.84 -6.92
C THR A 257 5.60 -6.86 -5.79
N VAL A 258 4.38 -7.33 -5.67
CA VAL A 258 3.97 -8.43 -4.79
C VAL A 258 4.26 -9.75 -5.50
N PRO A 259 4.61 -10.85 -4.81
CA PRO A 259 4.78 -12.16 -5.44
C PRO A 259 3.52 -12.56 -6.22
N VAL A 260 3.71 -13.11 -7.43
CA VAL A 260 2.59 -13.56 -8.27
C VAL A 260 1.83 -14.70 -7.57
N GLY A 261 0.50 -14.59 -7.53
CA GLY A 261 -0.36 -15.55 -6.83
C GLY A 261 -0.55 -15.28 -5.35
N TYR A 262 0.12 -14.26 -4.79
CA TYR A 262 0.03 -13.92 -3.36
C TYR A 262 -1.41 -13.71 -2.87
N THR A 263 -2.25 -13.08 -3.70
CA THR A 263 -3.65 -12.78 -3.36
C THR A 263 -4.65 -13.85 -3.86
N SER A 264 -4.18 -14.99 -4.41
CA SER A 264 -5.00 -15.99 -5.10
C SER A 264 -6.10 -16.64 -4.26
N THR A 265 -5.98 -16.61 -2.94
CA THR A 265 -6.99 -17.14 -1.99
C THR A 265 -8.22 -16.22 -1.84
N ALA A 266 -8.14 -14.97 -2.33
CA ALA A 266 -9.25 -14.03 -2.28
C ALA A 266 -10.05 -14.01 -3.59
N ARG A 267 -11.31 -13.51 -3.54
CA ARG A 267 -12.12 -13.28 -4.73
C ARG A 267 -11.52 -12.15 -5.58
N THR A 268 -11.71 -12.21 -6.89
CA THR A 268 -11.16 -11.25 -7.86
C THR A 268 -11.38 -9.78 -7.47
N SER A 269 -12.59 -9.39 -7.07
CA SER A 269 -12.89 -8.02 -6.65
C SER A 269 -12.11 -7.58 -5.40
N GLU A 270 -11.93 -8.49 -4.44
CA GLU A 270 -11.17 -8.22 -3.21
C GLU A 270 -9.65 -8.15 -3.51
N ARG A 271 -9.16 -8.98 -4.45
CA ARG A 271 -7.78 -8.92 -4.94
C ARG A 271 -7.46 -7.54 -5.51
N TYR A 272 -8.28 -7.03 -6.44
CA TYR A 272 -8.11 -5.69 -7.01
C TYR A 272 -8.16 -4.60 -5.93
N LYS A 273 -9.10 -4.71 -4.98
CA LYS A 273 -9.27 -3.75 -3.88
C LYS A 273 -8.02 -3.70 -2.99
N MET A 274 -7.53 -4.84 -2.50
CA MET A 274 -6.38 -4.88 -1.60
C MET A 274 -5.08 -4.50 -2.31
N LEU A 275 -4.90 -4.87 -3.58
CA LEU A 275 -3.76 -4.47 -4.40
C LEU A 275 -3.77 -2.96 -4.68
N GLY A 276 -4.95 -2.37 -4.92
CA GLY A 276 -5.09 -0.92 -5.09
C GLY A 276 -4.77 -0.13 -3.82
N ASN A 277 -5.09 -0.67 -2.64
CA ASN A 277 -4.78 -0.08 -1.34
C ASN A 277 -3.33 -0.35 -0.90
N GLY A 278 -2.74 -1.46 -1.36
CA GLY A 278 -1.44 -1.92 -0.93
C GLY A 278 -0.28 -1.02 -1.36
N TRP A 279 0.87 -1.26 -0.78
CA TRP A 279 2.13 -0.60 -1.13
C TRP A 279 2.78 -1.24 -2.35
N THR A 280 3.58 -0.48 -3.08
CA THR A 280 4.57 -1.04 -4.01
C THR A 280 5.74 -1.56 -3.17
N VAL A 281 5.82 -2.88 -3.04
CA VAL A 281 6.73 -3.56 -2.09
C VAL A 281 8.20 -3.19 -2.31
N ASP A 282 8.65 -3.08 -3.57
CA ASP A 282 10.05 -2.72 -3.87
C ASP A 282 10.44 -1.32 -3.41
N VAL A 283 9.49 -0.39 -3.29
CA VAL A 283 9.74 0.92 -2.71
C VAL A 283 10.05 0.78 -1.22
N ILE A 284 9.22 0.05 -0.50
CA ILE A 284 9.37 -0.15 0.95
C ILE A 284 10.63 -0.98 1.25
N ALA A 285 10.86 -2.05 0.48
CA ALA A 285 12.05 -2.87 0.61
C ALA A 285 13.34 -2.07 0.35
N HIS A 286 13.31 -1.13 -0.61
CA HIS A 286 14.43 -0.23 -0.84
C HIS A 286 14.72 0.64 0.38
N ILE A 287 13.70 1.23 1.00
CA ILE A 287 13.86 2.02 2.22
C ILE A 287 14.45 1.16 3.34
N PHE A 288 13.89 -0.02 3.57
CA PHE A 288 14.31 -0.93 4.65
C PHE A 288 15.73 -1.48 4.49
N LYS A 289 16.26 -1.62 3.26
CA LYS A 289 17.66 -2.00 3.03
C LYS A 289 18.68 -1.03 3.61
N HIS A 290 18.26 0.17 4.00
CA HIS A 290 19.11 1.17 4.62
C HIS A 290 19.07 1.14 6.17
N ILE A 291 18.30 0.22 6.74
CA ILE A 291 18.40 -0.09 8.17
C ILE A 291 19.76 -0.74 8.38
N LYS A 292 20.57 -0.12 9.25
CA LYS A 292 21.91 -0.59 9.59
C LYS A 292 21.85 -1.37 10.90
N ASP A 293 22.69 -2.40 10.97
CA ASP A 293 22.97 -3.12 12.23
C ASP A 293 23.61 -2.22 13.28
#